data_349061efab52ed0e665f06cbad8a7376
#
_entry.id   349061efab52ed0e665f06cbad8a7376
#
_cell.length_a   1.000
_cell.length_b   1.000
_cell.length_c   1.000
_cell.angle_alpha   90.00
_cell.angle_beta   90.00
_cell.angle_gamma   90.00
#
_symmetry.space_group_name_H-M   'P 1'
#
loop_
_entity.id
_entity.type
_entity.pdbx_description
1 polymer ?
#
loop_
_entity_poly.entity_id
_entity_poly.type
_entity_poly.pdbx_seq_one_letter_code
_entity_poly.pdbx_strand_id
1 'polypeptide(L)'
;EIGEGILAALEYSHHSGIVHRDIKPANIMITDNGDVKVMDFGIARALADLGATLTSTWNVVGTAQYLSPEQALGEVADLRSDIYSTGCLLYEVLTGKPPFTGETPVSIAYQHVSGVLITPSSIVPELPEGVDTFLTVALAKNPDDRYQSAGLMLDDLYKIKTGEVLTTKIAKPPVSRRKVLVGAISAVAAAGLLVAGVFLTRPDADTSNLPQLPNVVGLSQVEAQALLGDYVVTITRAYDGRIPKDRVASQSP
;
A
#
# COMPACT_ATOMS: atom_id res chain seq x y z
N GLU A 1 16.45 -22.28 -8.19
CA GLU A 1 17.87 -21.93 -7.86
C GLU A 1 18.03 -20.45 -7.50
N ILE A 2 17.58 -19.48 -8.37
CA ILE A 2 17.71 -18.03 -8.06
C ILE A 2 16.96 -17.69 -6.75
N GLY A 3 15.72 -18.12 -6.62
CA GLY A 3 14.92 -17.88 -5.41
C GLY A 3 15.52 -18.51 -4.16
N GLU A 4 16.06 -19.72 -4.29
CA GLU A 4 16.73 -20.43 -3.19
C GLU A 4 17.94 -19.64 -2.68
N GLY A 5 18.78 -19.15 -3.58
CA GLY A 5 19.97 -18.36 -3.21
C GLY A 5 19.61 -17.01 -2.56
N ILE A 6 18.60 -16.31 -3.10
CA ILE A 6 18.11 -15.05 -2.50
C ILE A 6 17.57 -15.31 -1.10
N LEU A 7 16.67 -16.28 -0.93
CA LEU A 7 16.03 -16.56 0.35
C LEU A 7 16.99 -17.07 1.41
N ALA A 8 18.00 -17.88 1.03
CA ALA A 8 19.07 -18.31 1.94
C ALA A 8 19.92 -17.12 2.42
N ALA A 9 20.27 -16.19 1.53
CA ALA A 9 21.01 -14.98 1.88
C ALA A 9 20.20 -14.06 2.81
N LEU A 10 18.90 -13.89 2.53
CA LEU A 10 18.01 -13.10 3.37
C LEU A 10 17.82 -13.75 4.74
N GLU A 11 17.63 -15.06 4.82
CA GLU A 11 17.48 -15.75 6.10
C GLU A 11 18.70 -15.54 7.00
N TYR A 12 19.91 -15.62 6.42
CA TYR A 12 21.15 -15.35 7.15
C TYR A 12 21.23 -13.89 7.64
N SER A 13 20.88 -12.91 6.79
CA SER A 13 20.95 -11.50 7.16
C SER A 13 19.90 -11.12 8.18
N HIS A 14 18.68 -11.64 8.05
CA HIS A 14 17.57 -11.40 8.98
C HIS A 14 17.88 -11.94 10.37
N HIS A 15 18.51 -13.12 10.48
CA HIS A 15 19.00 -13.64 11.76
C HIS A 15 20.03 -12.72 12.43
N SER A 16 20.77 -11.95 11.64
CA SER A 16 21.72 -10.95 12.14
C SER A 16 21.07 -9.58 12.40
N GLY A 17 19.75 -9.48 12.30
CA GLY A 17 19.00 -8.23 12.46
C GLY A 17 19.16 -7.24 11.30
N ILE A 18 19.65 -7.70 10.15
CA ILE A 18 19.89 -6.85 8.96
C ILE A 18 18.78 -7.09 7.96
N VAL A 19 18.00 -6.04 7.66
CA VAL A 19 16.98 -6.01 6.61
C VAL A 19 17.56 -5.33 5.37
N HIS A 20 17.37 -5.93 4.19
CA HIS A 20 17.98 -5.46 2.94
C HIS A 20 17.29 -4.20 2.38
N ARG A 21 15.96 -4.18 2.35
CA ARG A 21 15.07 -3.04 1.95
C ARG A 21 15.16 -2.60 0.48
N ASP A 22 15.97 -3.25 -0.36
CA ASP A 22 16.13 -2.91 -1.79
C ASP A 22 16.38 -4.15 -2.66
N ILE A 23 15.61 -5.23 -2.43
CA ILE A 23 15.68 -6.44 -3.27
C ILE A 23 15.11 -6.11 -4.64
N LYS A 24 15.95 -6.31 -5.68
CA LYS A 24 15.62 -6.09 -7.09
C LYS A 24 16.66 -6.78 -7.97
N PRO A 25 16.40 -7.04 -9.27
CA PRO A 25 17.33 -7.72 -10.16
C PRO A 25 18.74 -7.08 -10.20
N ALA A 26 18.82 -5.75 -10.15
CA ALA A 26 20.10 -5.03 -10.18
C ALA A 26 21.01 -5.35 -8.96
N ASN A 27 20.43 -5.83 -7.86
CA ASN A 27 21.16 -6.18 -6.63
C ASN A 27 21.35 -7.71 -6.48
N ILE A 28 21.02 -8.49 -7.52
CA ILE A 28 21.21 -9.94 -7.55
C ILE A 28 22.26 -10.26 -8.61
N MET A 29 23.35 -10.87 -8.19
CA MET A 29 24.39 -11.34 -9.07
C MET A 29 24.40 -12.86 -9.14
N ILE A 30 24.51 -13.39 -10.34
CA ILE A 30 24.73 -14.83 -10.57
C ILE A 30 26.16 -14.99 -11.02
N THR A 31 26.94 -15.79 -10.30
CA THR A 31 28.37 -16.08 -10.65
C THR A 31 28.42 -17.09 -11.79
N ASP A 32 29.61 -17.21 -12.41
CA ASP A 32 29.86 -18.20 -13.48
C ASP A 32 29.61 -19.64 -13.02
N ASN A 33 29.69 -19.92 -11.73
CA ASN A 33 29.42 -21.24 -11.15
C ASN A 33 27.89 -21.43 -10.85
N GLY A 34 27.03 -20.43 -11.10
CA GLY A 34 25.60 -20.47 -10.80
C GLY A 34 25.26 -20.04 -9.37
N ASP A 35 26.22 -19.64 -8.54
CA ASP A 35 25.94 -19.15 -7.20
C ASP A 35 25.20 -17.81 -7.25
N VAL A 36 24.19 -17.65 -6.44
CA VAL A 36 23.41 -16.40 -6.29
C VAL A 36 23.99 -15.57 -5.14
N LYS A 37 24.28 -14.31 -5.40
CA LYS A 37 24.75 -13.34 -4.39
C LYS A 37 23.84 -12.15 -4.35
N VAL A 38 23.39 -11.80 -3.14
CA VAL A 38 22.63 -10.58 -2.85
C VAL A 38 23.63 -9.49 -2.49
N MET A 39 23.56 -8.36 -3.20
CA MET A 39 24.50 -7.24 -3.09
C MET A 39 23.77 -5.98 -2.64
N ASP A 40 24.54 -4.98 -2.19
CA ASP A 40 24.03 -3.64 -1.87
C ASP A 40 22.92 -3.64 -0.83
N PHE A 41 23.18 -4.22 0.35
CA PHE A 41 22.29 -4.09 1.50
C PHE A 41 22.00 -2.62 1.79
N GLY A 42 20.73 -2.24 1.77
CA GLY A 42 20.22 -0.88 1.73
C GLY A 42 20.49 0.00 2.97
N ILE A 43 21.74 0.07 3.41
CA ILE A 43 22.21 0.87 4.57
C ILE A 43 21.84 2.35 4.39
N ALA A 44 21.90 2.87 3.16
CA ALA A 44 21.52 4.25 2.86
C ALA A 44 20.01 4.53 3.06
N ARG A 45 19.15 3.52 2.82
CA ARG A 45 17.70 3.61 3.07
C ARG A 45 17.35 3.54 4.54
N ALA A 46 18.09 2.75 5.32
CA ALA A 46 17.91 2.71 6.77
C ALA A 46 18.13 4.09 7.44
N LEU A 47 19.02 4.92 6.89
CA LEU A 47 19.29 6.28 7.35
C LEU A 47 18.22 7.28 6.85
N ALA A 48 17.62 7.04 5.67
CA ALA A 48 16.56 7.89 5.11
C ALA A 48 15.22 7.69 5.85
N ASP A 49 14.93 6.48 6.34
CA ASP A 49 13.73 6.17 7.15
C ASP A 49 13.70 6.94 8.49
N LEU A 50 14.84 7.50 8.92
CA LEU A 50 14.96 8.29 10.15
C LEU A 50 14.62 9.78 9.98
N GLY A 51 14.28 10.29 8.78
CA GLY A 51 13.98 11.71 8.65
C GLY A 51 13.71 12.33 7.28
N ALA A 52 13.50 11.57 6.22
CA ALA A 52 13.30 12.14 4.88
C ALA A 52 11.88 11.93 4.34
N THR A 53 11.25 13.03 4.00
CA THR A 53 10.03 13.11 3.18
C THR A 53 10.23 12.41 1.82
N LEU A 54 9.26 11.59 1.41
CA LEU A 54 9.17 10.74 0.20
C LEU A 54 9.54 11.38 -1.16
N THR A 55 9.93 12.65 -1.21
CA THR A 55 10.01 13.42 -2.47
C THR A 55 11.35 13.40 -3.20
N SER A 56 12.45 12.93 -2.61
CA SER A 56 13.78 13.06 -3.24
C SER A 56 14.41 11.79 -3.80
N THR A 57 13.89 10.59 -3.51
CA THR A 57 14.55 9.31 -3.87
C THR A 57 13.88 8.54 -5.01
N TRP A 58 12.73 9.00 -5.53
CA TRP A 58 11.89 8.27 -6.50
C TRP A 58 12.28 8.45 -7.97
N ASN A 59 13.43 9.05 -8.27
CA ASN A 59 13.84 9.39 -9.65
C ASN A 59 14.34 8.19 -10.49
N VAL A 60 14.24 6.95 -10.02
CA VAL A 60 14.64 5.78 -10.81
C VAL A 60 13.42 4.88 -11.06
N VAL A 61 12.87 4.97 -12.25
CA VAL A 61 11.65 4.25 -12.74
C VAL A 61 11.72 2.73 -12.47
N GLY A 62 12.89 2.11 -12.47
CA GLY A 62 13.07 0.67 -12.26
C GLY A 62 12.93 0.21 -10.80
N THR A 63 13.11 1.07 -9.81
CA THR A 63 13.10 0.69 -8.39
C THR A 63 11.68 0.56 -7.83
N ALA A 64 10.69 1.26 -8.39
CA ALA A 64 9.32 1.24 -7.91
C ALA A 64 8.64 -0.13 -8.06
N GLN A 65 9.10 -0.96 -8.99
CA GLN A 65 8.51 -2.27 -9.33
C GLN A 65 8.64 -3.34 -8.25
N TYR A 66 9.53 -3.14 -7.27
CA TYR A 66 9.84 -4.11 -6.21
C TYR A 66 9.56 -3.56 -4.81
N LEU A 67 8.95 -2.38 -4.70
CA LEU A 67 8.61 -1.77 -3.42
C LEU A 67 7.52 -2.57 -2.70
N SER A 68 7.69 -2.74 -1.40
CA SER A 68 6.60 -3.25 -0.58
C SER A 68 5.53 -2.18 -0.33
N PRO A 69 4.27 -2.58 -0.04
CA PRO A 69 3.20 -1.64 0.29
C PRO A 69 3.56 -0.64 1.40
N GLU A 70 4.18 -1.12 2.48
CA GLU A 70 4.65 -0.30 3.60
C GLU A 70 5.72 0.71 3.16
N GLN A 71 6.66 0.32 2.30
CA GLN A 71 7.63 1.25 1.72
C GLN A 71 6.95 2.30 0.83
N ALA A 72 5.96 1.88 0.03
CA ALA A 72 5.19 2.79 -0.83
C ALA A 72 4.39 3.81 0.00
N LEU A 73 3.97 3.46 1.22
CA LEU A 73 3.29 4.33 2.17
C LEU A 73 4.24 5.17 3.04
N GLY A 74 5.56 4.91 2.98
CA GLY A 74 6.54 5.55 3.86
C GLY A 74 6.51 5.03 5.29
N GLU A 75 5.98 3.82 5.48
CA GLU A 75 5.96 3.13 6.76
C GLU A 75 7.28 2.37 7.01
N VAL A 76 7.47 1.88 8.23
CA VAL A 76 8.70 1.17 8.60
C VAL A 76 8.76 -0.19 7.90
N ALA A 77 9.82 -0.38 7.10
CA ALA A 77 10.11 -1.64 6.44
C ALA A 77 10.81 -2.62 7.40
N ASP A 78 10.29 -3.84 7.51
CA ASP A 78 10.90 -4.94 8.25
C ASP A 78 11.32 -6.09 7.29
N LEU A 79 11.73 -7.22 7.85
CA LEU A 79 12.16 -8.40 7.07
C LEU A 79 11.10 -8.90 6.06
N ARG A 80 9.80 -8.65 6.33
CA ARG A 80 8.68 -9.04 5.47
C ARG A 80 8.55 -8.15 4.23
N SER A 81 9.21 -6.97 4.24
CA SER A 81 9.37 -6.13 3.05
C SER A 81 10.32 -6.80 2.04
N ASP A 82 11.41 -7.42 2.51
CA ASP A 82 12.33 -8.17 1.64
C ASP A 82 11.66 -9.41 1.05
N ILE A 83 10.80 -10.08 1.82
CA ILE A 83 9.98 -11.21 1.36
C ILE A 83 9.04 -10.77 0.22
N TYR A 84 8.37 -9.63 0.37
CA TYR A 84 7.50 -9.08 -0.67
C TYR A 84 8.30 -8.72 -1.94
N SER A 85 9.41 -8.02 -1.79
CA SER A 85 10.28 -7.63 -2.92
C SER A 85 10.85 -8.86 -3.63
N THR A 86 11.21 -9.91 -2.88
CA THR A 86 11.60 -11.21 -3.44
C THR A 86 10.45 -11.86 -4.21
N GLY A 87 9.23 -11.78 -3.70
CA GLY A 87 8.02 -12.21 -4.39
C GLY A 87 7.83 -11.50 -5.73
N CYS A 88 8.02 -10.17 -5.78
CA CYS A 88 7.96 -9.38 -7.02
C CYS A 88 9.02 -9.85 -8.04
N LEU A 89 10.26 -10.04 -7.58
CA LEU A 89 11.36 -10.52 -8.41
C LEU A 89 11.07 -11.92 -8.97
N LEU A 90 10.63 -12.86 -8.13
CA LEU A 90 10.31 -14.22 -8.57
C LEU A 90 9.12 -14.26 -9.51
N TYR A 91 8.11 -13.42 -9.28
CA TYR A 91 6.99 -13.26 -10.20
C TYR A 91 7.48 -12.85 -11.59
N GLU A 92 8.36 -11.84 -11.65
CA GLU A 92 8.92 -11.37 -12.92
C GLU A 92 9.81 -12.43 -13.60
N VAL A 93 10.64 -13.14 -12.85
CA VAL A 93 11.46 -14.25 -13.40
C VAL A 93 10.60 -15.33 -14.02
N LEU A 94 9.43 -15.63 -13.43
CA LEU A 94 8.55 -16.69 -13.89
C LEU A 94 7.61 -16.26 -15.03
N THR A 95 7.21 -14.98 -15.06
CA THR A 95 6.18 -14.50 -16.03
C THR A 95 6.75 -13.58 -17.11
N GLY A 96 8.00 -13.13 -16.95
CA GLY A 96 8.66 -12.14 -17.83
C GLY A 96 8.17 -10.71 -17.61
N LYS A 97 7.32 -10.44 -16.58
CA LYS A 97 6.77 -9.12 -16.26
C LYS A 97 6.65 -8.95 -14.74
N PRO A 98 6.89 -7.73 -14.21
CA PRO A 98 6.63 -7.47 -12.80
C PRO A 98 5.13 -7.61 -12.47
N PRO A 99 4.78 -7.93 -11.20
CA PRO A 99 3.39 -8.16 -10.79
C PRO A 99 2.51 -6.90 -10.89
N PHE A 100 3.12 -5.74 -10.78
CA PHE A 100 2.43 -4.45 -10.85
C PHE A 100 3.19 -3.50 -11.79
N THR A 101 2.44 -2.85 -12.67
CA THR A 101 2.97 -1.92 -13.69
C THR A 101 2.18 -0.63 -13.69
N GLY A 102 2.77 0.44 -14.22
CA GLY A 102 2.13 1.73 -14.35
C GLY A 102 2.99 2.70 -15.16
N GLU A 103 2.40 3.78 -15.64
CA GLU A 103 3.10 4.79 -16.46
C GLU A 103 4.09 5.65 -15.65
N THR A 104 3.86 5.74 -14.34
CA THR A 104 4.69 6.55 -13.43
C THR A 104 5.09 5.74 -12.19
N PRO A 105 6.19 6.08 -11.52
CA PRO A 105 6.57 5.45 -10.25
C PRO A 105 5.46 5.53 -9.19
N VAL A 106 4.70 6.62 -9.16
CA VAL A 106 3.58 6.82 -8.24
C VAL A 106 2.43 5.86 -8.55
N SER A 107 2.09 5.66 -9.84
CA SER A 107 1.06 4.71 -10.22
C SER A 107 1.46 3.27 -9.91
N ILE A 108 2.74 2.91 -10.06
CA ILE A 108 3.28 1.60 -9.66
C ILE A 108 3.17 1.42 -8.14
N ALA A 109 3.61 2.41 -7.37
CA ALA A 109 3.51 2.40 -5.91
C ALA A 109 2.05 2.23 -5.43
N TYR A 110 1.10 2.91 -6.06
CA TYR A 110 -0.32 2.73 -5.78
C TYR A 110 -0.80 1.30 -6.06
N GLN A 111 -0.32 0.65 -7.13
CA GLN A 111 -0.63 -0.75 -7.43
C GLN A 111 -0.05 -1.71 -6.36
N HIS A 112 1.12 -1.42 -5.82
CA HIS A 112 1.66 -2.19 -4.69
C HIS A 112 0.76 -2.12 -3.46
N VAL A 113 0.15 -0.98 -3.18
CA VAL A 113 -0.76 -0.80 -2.02
C VAL A 113 -2.12 -1.44 -2.27
N SER A 114 -2.73 -1.25 -3.44
CA SER A 114 -4.15 -1.56 -3.66
C SER A 114 -4.45 -2.46 -4.87
N GLY A 115 -3.45 -2.72 -5.73
CA GLY A 115 -3.63 -3.50 -6.95
C GLY A 115 -3.92 -4.98 -6.65
N VAL A 116 -4.74 -5.59 -7.49
CA VAL A 116 -5.04 -7.03 -7.43
C VAL A 116 -3.95 -7.79 -8.17
N LEU A 117 -3.41 -8.82 -7.52
CA LEU A 117 -2.42 -9.69 -8.16
C LEU A 117 -3.08 -10.56 -9.23
N ILE A 118 -2.52 -10.54 -10.42
CA ILE A 118 -2.82 -11.52 -11.47
C ILE A 118 -2.03 -12.79 -11.16
N THR A 119 -2.69 -13.95 -11.13
CA THR A 119 -2.00 -15.20 -10.80
C THR A 119 -0.97 -15.56 -11.87
N PRO A 120 0.23 -16.00 -11.51
CA PRO A 120 1.26 -16.42 -12.47
C PRO A 120 0.78 -17.45 -13.49
N SER A 121 0.00 -18.44 -13.04
CA SER A 121 -0.52 -19.51 -13.92
C SER A 121 -1.48 -19.00 -15.00
N SER A 122 -2.12 -17.85 -14.78
CA SER A 122 -2.97 -17.23 -15.82
C SER A 122 -2.14 -16.63 -16.97
N ILE A 123 -0.85 -16.39 -16.76
CA ILE A 123 0.10 -15.86 -17.78
C ILE A 123 0.93 -17.02 -18.36
N VAL A 124 1.39 -17.94 -17.51
CA VAL A 124 2.21 -19.09 -17.86
C VAL A 124 1.55 -20.35 -17.29
N PRO A 125 0.65 -20.99 -18.05
CA PRO A 125 -0.13 -22.14 -17.56
C PRO A 125 0.69 -23.37 -17.19
N GLU A 126 1.94 -23.46 -17.66
CA GLU A 126 2.84 -24.60 -17.43
C GLU A 126 3.58 -24.51 -16.08
N LEU A 127 3.35 -23.47 -15.28
CA LEU A 127 3.99 -23.35 -13.97
C LEU A 127 3.53 -24.48 -13.03
N PRO A 128 4.44 -24.97 -12.16
CA PRO A 128 4.12 -25.99 -11.18
C PRO A 128 2.94 -25.59 -10.28
N GLU A 129 2.15 -26.60 -9.88
CA GLU A 129 1.11 -26.42 -8.87
C GLU A 129 1.72 -25.83 -7.58
N GLY A 130 1.01 -24.90 -6.96
CA GLY A 130 1.46 -24.22 -5.75
C GLY A 130 2.15 -22.87 -5.99
N VAL A 131 2.68 -22.57 -7.20
CA VAL A 131 3.32 -21.28 -7.49
C VAL A 131 2.37 -20.10 -7.25
N ASP A 132 1.10 -20.22 -7.63
CA ASP A 132 0.10 -19.19 -7.40
C ASP A 132 -0.11 -18.91 -5.91
N THR A 133 -0.23 -19.98 -5.11
CA THR A 133 -0.37 -19.87 -3.65
C THR A 133 0.88 -19.23 -3.04
N PHE A 134 2.06 -19.71 -3.40
CA PHE A 134 3.34 -19.23 -2.95
C PHE A 134 3.50 -17.72 -3.18
N LEU A 135 3.28 -17.25 -4.41
CA LEU A 135 3.40 -15.84 -4.74
C LEU A 135 2.26 -14.98 -4.19
N THR A 136 1.04 -15.54 -4.07
CA THR A 136 -0.06 -14.82 -3.42
C THR A 136 0.24 -14.54 -1.94
N VAL A 137 0.84 -15.49 -1.22
CA VAL A 137 1.27 -15.29 0.16
C VAL A 137 2.43 -14.29 0.24
N ALA A 138 3.45 -14.44 -0.59
CA ALA A 138 4.60 -13.52 -0.59
C ALA A 138 4.19 -12.08 -0.90
N LEU A 139 3.24 -11.89 -1.83
CA LEU A 139 2.75 -10.59 -2.31
C LEU A 139 1.48 -10.10 -1.60
N ALA A 140 1.13 -10.68 -0.44
CA ALA A 140 0.04 -10.17 0.38
C ALA A 140 0.29 -8.72 0.80
N LYS A 141 -0.76 -7.89 0.74
CA LYS A 141 -0.65 -6.45 1.02
C LYS A 141 -0.31 -6.18 2.48
N ASN A 142 -1.00 -6.90 3.39
CA ASN A 142 -0.71 -6.83 4.82
C ASN A 142 0.52 -7.71 5.13
N PRO A 143 1.57 -7.19 5.77
CA PRO A 143 2.75 -7.97 6.17
C PRO A 143 2.43 -9.20 7.03
N ASP A 144 1.37 -9.15 7.86
CA ASP A 144 0.97 -10.26 8.73
C ASP A 144 0.42 -11.47 7.95
N ASP A 145 -0.02 -11.25 6.71
CA ASP A 145 -0.54 -12.30 5.83
C ASP A 145 0.56 -12.92 4.94
N ARG A 146 1.80 -12.43 5.03
CA ARG A 146 2.97 -12.94 4.29
C ARG A 146 3.68 -14.05 5.04
N TYR A 147 4.67 -14.65 4.39
CA TYR A 147 5.68 -15.45 5.09
C TYR A 147 6.32 -14.60 6.19
N GLN A 148 6.48 -15.19 7.39
CA GLN A 148 7.02 -14.47 8.53
C GLN A 148 8.56 -14.61 8.66
N SER A 149 9.20 -15.41 7.82
CA SER A 149 10.66 -15.46 7.63
C SER A 149 11.00 -15.89 6.20
N ALA A 150 12.22 -15.57 5.76
CA ALA A 150 12.73 -16.03 4.48
C ALA A 150 12.87 -17.57 4.47
N GLY A 151 13.19 -18.19 5.62
CA GLY A 151 13.26 -19.64 5.76
C GLY A 151 11.92 -20.32 5.50
N LEU A 152 10.80 -19.81 6.03
CA LEU A 152 9.47 -20.35 5.74
C LEU A 152 9.11 -20.25 4.24
N MET A 153 9.50 -19.15 3.61
CA MET A 153 9.31 -19.00 2.16
C MET A 153 10.21 -19.97 1.36
N LEU A 154 11.43 -20.18 1.82
CA LEU A 154 12.37 -21.13 1.21
C LEU A 154 11.86 -22.59 1.31
N ASP A 155 11.32 -22.98 2.46
CA ASP A 155 10.73 -24.30 2.68
C ASP A 155 9.60 -24.59 1.69
N ASP A 156 8.70 -23.61 1.49
CA ASP A 156 7.61 -23.76 0.54
C ASP A 156 8.09 -23.77 -0.92
N LEU A 157 9.16 -23.03 -1.24
CA LEU A 157 9.81 -23.10 -2.55
C LEU A 157 10.39 -24.51 -2.84
N TYR A 158 11.00 -25.16 -1.84
CA TYR A 158 11.48 -26.54 -1.95
C TYR A 158 10.32 -27.53 -2.17
N LYS A 159 9.19 -27.37 -1.47
CA LYS A 159 8.00 -28.21 -1.67
C LYS A 159 7.47 -28.11 -3.10
N ILE A 160 7.39 -26.90 -3.65
CA ILE A 160 7.00 -26.70 -5.06
C ILE A 160 7.95 -27.46 -5.99
N LYS A 161 9.27 -27.35 -5.76
CA LYS A 161 10.30 -28.03 -6.58
C LYS A 161 10.21 -29.55 -6.50
N THR A 162 9.84 -30.09 -5.35
CA THR A 162 9.67 -31.54 -5.14
C THR A 162 8.28 -32.06 -5.49
N GLY A 163 7.33 -31.18 -5.84
CA GLY A 163 5.95 -31.54 -6.14
C GLY A 163 5.10 -31.85 -4.90
N GLU A 164 5.55 -31.38 -3.73
CA GLU A 164 4.81 -31.51 -2.48
C GLU A 164 3.72 -30.42 -2.35
N VAL A 165 2.64 -30.76 -1.67
CA VAL A 165 1.53 -29.81 -1.44
C VAL A 165 1.93 -28.75 -0.40
N LEU A 166 1.71 -27.49 -0.72
CA LEU A 166 1.91 -26.40 0.23
C LEU A 166 0.93 -26.50 1.39
N THR A 167 1.46 -26.39 2.60
CA THR A 167 0.66 -26.32 3.83
C THR A 167 0.28 -24.90 4.22
N THR A 168 0.92 -23.91 3.60
CA THR A 168 0.67 -22.47 3.81
C THR A 168 -0.73 -22.11 3.32
N LYS A 169 -1.54 -21.57 4.21
CA LYS A 169 -2.91 -21.13 3.88
C LYS A 169 -2.88 -19.72 3.32
N ILE A 170 -3.51 -19.54 2.17
CA ILE A 170 -3.81 -18.18 1.68
C ILE A 170 -4.70 -17.51 2.75
N ALA A 171 -4.28 -16.38 3.29
CA ALA A 171 -5.15 -15.55 4.13
C ALA A 171 -6.42 -15.23 3.33
N LYS A 172 -7.59 -15.56 3.89
CA LYS A 172 -8.85 -15.19 3.21
C LYS A 172 -8.88 -13.69 3.04
N PRO A 173 -9.19 -13.18 1.83
CA PRO A 173 -9.29 -11.75 1.63
C PRO A 173 -10.21 -11.19 2.72
N PRO A 174 -9.84 -10.07 3.38
CA PRO A 174 -10.66 -9.49 4.41
C PRO A 174 -12.05 -9.28 3.80
N VAL A 175 -13.06 -9.92 4.42
CA VAL A 175 -14.45 -9.77 3.98
C VAL A 175 -14.70 -8.27 3.92
N SER A 176 -14.89 -7.76 2.71
CA SER A 176 -14.94 -6.34 2.42
C SER A 176 -15.83 -5.67 3.47
N ARG A 177 -15.25 -4.82 4.32
CA ARG A 177 -15.98 -4.04 5.34
C ARG A 177 -17.13 -3.23 4.73
N ARG A 178 -17.12 -3.09 3.40
CA ARG A 178 -18.21 -2.50 2.62
C ARG A 178 -19.53 -3.24 2.80
N LYS A 179 -19.55 -4.59 2.94
CA LYS A 179 -20.79 -5.35 3.23
C LYS A 179 -21.21 -5.22 4.70
N VAL A 180 -20.26 -5.11 5.62
CA VAL A 180 -20.53 -4.83 7.04
C VAL A 180 -20.99 -3.38 7.21
N LEU A 181 -20.38 -2.43 6.47
CA LEU A 181 -20.80 -1.01 6.50
C LEU A 181 -22.21 -0.83 5.92
N VAL A 182 -22.56 -1.54 4.85
CA VAL A 182 -23.92 -1.51 4.28
C VAL A 182 -24.93 -2.09 5.28
N GLY A 183 -24.60 -3.17 5.99
CA GLY A 183 -25.44 -3.72 7.08
C GLY A 183 -25.55 -2.76 8.27
N ALA A 184 -24.46 -2.12 8.67
CA ALA A 184 -24.46 -1.12 9.74
C ALA A 184 -25.21 0.16 9.35
N ILE A 185 -25.06 0.63 8.10
CA ILE A 185 -25.81 1.80 7.59
C ILE A 185 -27.30 1.48 7.53
N SER A 186 -27.69 0.25 7.17
CA SER A 186 -29.11 -0.15 7.17
C SER A 186 -29.70 -0.21 8.60
N ALA A 187 -28.92 -0.66 9.59
CA ALA A 187 -29.33 -0.68 10.99
C ALA A 187 -29.41 0.73 11.58
N VAL A 188 -28.47 1.63 11.23
CA VAL A 188 -28.50 3.04 11.64
C VAL A 188 -29.62 3.80 10.95
N ALA A 189 -29.92 3.51 9.67
CA ALA A 189 -31.05 4.11 8.96
C ALA A 189 -32.40 3.67 9.57
N ALA A 190 -32.53 2.39 9.97
CA ALA A 190 -33.75 1.90 10.65
C ALA A 190 -33.91 2.52 12.06
N ALA A 191 -32.81 2.67 12.80
CA ALA A 191 -32.83 3.37 14.10
C ALA A 191 -33.09 4.88 13.92
N GLY A 192 -32.54 5.50 12.86
CA GLY A 192 -32.77 6.90 12.50
C GLY A 192 -34.23 7.19 12.14
N LEU A 193 -34.90 6.27 11.44
CA LEU A 193 -36.35 6.40 11.12
C LEU A 193 -37.24 6.29 12.37
N LEU A 194 -36.86 5.45 13.35
CA LEU A 194 -37.56 5.36 14.63
C LEU A 194 -37.37 6.62 15.49
N VAL A 195 -36.14 7.18 15.49
CA VAL A 195 -35.85 8.45 16.19
C VAL A 195 -36.53 9.64 15.49
N ALA A 196 -36.53 9.67 14.14
CA ALA A 196 -37.22 10.70 13.36
C ALA A 196 -38.74 10.64 13.58
N GLY A 197 -39.33 9.43 13.69
CA GLY A 197 -40.74 9.26 14.02
C GLY A 197 -41.12 9.83 15.41
N VAL A 198 -40.21 9.73 16.39
CA VAL A 198 -40.40 10.33 17.73
C VAL A 198 -40.19 11.85 17.71
N PHE A 199 -39.28 12.36 16.83
CA PHE A 199 -39.01 13.81 16.69
C PHE A 199 -40.11 14.55 15.91
N LEU A 200 -40.79 13.89 14.95
CA LEU A 200 -41.90 14.48 14.18
C LEU A 200 -43.19 14.65 15.00
N THR A 201 -43.26 14.10 16.21
CA THR A 201 -44.40 14.24 17.14
C THR A 201 -44.12 15.24 18.26
N ARG A 202 -43.03 15.98 18.26
CA ARG A 202 -42.78 17.08 19.22
C ARG A 202 -43.04 18.41 18.55
N PRO A 203 -43.87 19.28 19.16
CA PRO A 203 -44.05 20.63 18.66
C PRO A 203 -42.83 21.49 18.92
N ASP A 204 -42.38 22.16 17.86
CA ASP A 204 -41.52 23.32 17.75
C ASP A 204 -40.37 23.49 18.77
N ALA A 205 -39.19 22.98 18.44
CA ALA A 205 -37.92 23.50 18.96
C ALA A 205 -37.40 24.59 17.99
N ASP A 206 -37.29 25.79 18.48
CA ASP A 206 -36.86 27.01 17.81
C ASP A 206 -35.45 26.81 17.18
N THR A 207 -35.36 26.72 15.86
CA THR A 207 -34.12 26.52 15.09
C THR A 207 -33.40 27.85 14.76
N SER A 208 -33.78 28.94 15.40
CA SER A 208 -33.30 30.30 15.11
C SER A 208 -31.86 30.61 15.63
N ASN A 209 -31.14 29.65 16.28
CA ASN A 209 -29.89 29.93 16.96
C ASN A 209 -28.71 29.00 16.53
N LEU A 210 -28.68 28.55 15.30
CA LEU A 210 -27.43 27.95 14.78
C LEU A 210 -26.46 29.07 14.35
N PRO A 211 -25.21 29.07 14.78
CA PRO A 211 -24.24 30.08 14.36
C PRO A 211 -24.03 29.98 12.84
N GLN A 212 -24.42 31.02 12.12
CA GLN A 212 -24.20 31.07 10.67
C GLN A 212 -22.72 31.34 10.40
N LEU A 213 -22.12 30.51 9.54
CA LEU A 213 -20.75 30.73 9.06
C LEU A 213 -20.67 32.07 8.32
N PRO A 214 -19.70 32.93 8.66
CA PRO A 214 -19.51 34.17 7.93
C PRO A 214 -19.14 33.90 6.47
N ASN A 215 -19.67 34.68 5.54
CA ASN A 215 -19.36 34.58 4.13
C ASN A 215 -17.98 35.18 3.83
N VAL A 216 -17.04 34.36 3.34
CA VAL A 216 -15.67 34.78 3.04
C VAL A 216 -15.35 34.76 1.56
N VAL A 217 -16.31 34.50 0.68
CA VAL A 217 -16.11 34.50 -0.77
C VAL A 217 -15.70 35.89 -1.26
N GLY A 218 -14.64 35.98 -2.05
CA GLY A 218 -14.07 37.23 -2.55
C GLY A 218 -13.05 37.91 -1.64
N LEU A 219 -12.90 37.48 -0.39
CA LEU A 219 -11.87 37.99 0.53
C LEU A 219 -10.48 37.40 0.21
N SER A 220 -9.44 38.07 0.65
CA SER A 220 -8.09 37.50 0.64
C SER A 220 -7.98 36.33 1.65
N GLN A 221 -6.98 35.47 1.49
CA GLN A 221 -6.74 34.37 2.42
C GLN A 221 -6.59 34.83 3.87
N VAL A 222 -5.89 35.95 4.08
CA VAL A 222 -5.64 36.50 5.42
C VAL A 222 -6.92 37.06 6.06
N GLU A 223 -7.74 37.79 5.30
CA GLU A 223 -9.02 38.31 5.77
C GLU A 223 -10.00 37.16 6.07
N ALA A 224 -10.06 36.13 5.22
CA ALA A 224 -10.90 34.97 5.44
C ALA A 224 -10.50 34.17 6.70
N GLN A 225 -9.21 33.97 6.92
CA GLN A 225 -8.70 33.30 8.12
C GLN A 225 -8.96 34.10 9.41
N ALA A 226 -8.90 35.44 9.35
CA ALA A 226 -9.21 36.28 10.50
C ALA A 226 -10.69 36.19 10.91
N LEU A 227 -11.62 36.08 9.93
CA LEU A 227 -13.04 35.91 10.18
C LEU A 227 -13.43 34.51 10.63
N LEU A 228 -12.66 33.49 10.26
CA LEU A 228 -12.91 32.08 10.56
C LEU A 228 -12.01 31.55 11.70
N GLY A 229 -11.40 32.43 12.49
CA GLY A 229 -10.41 32.07 13.52
C GLY A 229 -10.87 31.01 14.54
N ASP A 230 -12.16 30.90 14.79
CA ASP A 230 -12.75 29.93 15.73
C ASP A 230 -13.17 28.62 15.06
N TYR A 231 -12.95 28.47 13.74
CA TYR A 231 -13.35 27.31 12.96
C TYR A 231 -12.13 26.53 12.45
N VAL A 232 -12.28 25.20 12.33
CA VAL A 232 -11.27 24.35 11.67
C VAL A 232 -11.44 24.49 10.15
N VAL A 233 -10.49 25.15 9.48
CA VAL A 233 -10.58 25.49 8.06
C VAL A 233 -9.58 24.67 7.25
N THR A 234 -10.04 23.98 6.21
CA THR A 234 -9.19 23.33 5.21
C THR A 234 -9.13 24.21 3.95
N ILE A 235 -7.94 24.62 3.54
CA ILE A 235 -7.74 25.48 2.38
C ILE A 235 -7.24 24.64 1.21
N THR A 236 -8.03 24.60 0.12
CA THR A 236 -7.64 23.97 -1.14
C THR A 236 -7.36 25.07 -2.18
N ARG A 237 -6.21 25.01 -2.85
CA ARG A 237 -5.87 25.94 -3.92
C ARG A 237 -6.38 25.42 -5.27
N ALA A 238 -7.18 26.23 -5.96
CA ALA A 238 -7.65 25.96 -7.30
C ALA A 238 -7.48 27.19 -8.19
N TYR A 239 -7.31 26.97 -9.48
CA TYR A 239 -7.28 28.07 -10.46
C TYR A 239 -8.69 28.31 -11.00
N ASP A 240 -9.19 29.53 -10.83
CA ASP A 240 -10.42 30.00 -11.46
C ASP A 240 -10.11 31.32 -12.22
N GLY A 241 -10.24 31.29 -13.54
CA GLY A 241 -9.94 32.43 -14.40
C GLY A 241 -10.87 33.64 -14.24
N ARG A 242 -11.93 33.56 -13.42
CA ARG A 242 -12.92 34.63 -13.17
C ARG A 242 -12.64 35.39 -11.88
N ILE A 243 -11.76 34.89 -11.01
CA ILE A 243 -11.49 35.46 -9.70
C ILE A 243 -10.04 35.93 -9.63
N PRO A 244 -9.78 37.13 -9.12
CA PRO A 244 -8.42 37.63 -8.96
C PRO A 244 -7.56 36.67 -8.12
N LYS A 245 -6.26 36.63 -8.45
CA LYS A 245 -5.29 35.80 -7.73
C LYS A 245 -5.35 36.08 -6.21
N ASP A 246 -5.19 35.02 -5.41
CA ASP A 246 -5.16 35.05 -3.94
C ASP A 246 -6.48 35.45 -3.26
N ARG A 247 -7.63 35.20 -3.90
CA ARG A 247 -8.96 35.39 -3.33
C ARG A 247 -9.72 34.08 -3.17
N VAL A 248 -10.63 34.04 -2.19
CA VAL A 248 -11.50 32.90 -1.95
C VAL A 248 -12.54 32.80 -3.08
N ALA A 249 -12.52 31.69 -3.80
CA ALA A 249 -13.44 31.44 -4.92
C ALA A 249 -14.81 30.88 -4.47
N SER A 250 -14.80 30.02 -3.46
CA SER A 250 -16.00 29.40 -2.91
C SER A 250 -15.78 28.96 -1.47
N GLN A 251 -16.84 28.79 -0.71
CA GLN A 251 -16.82 28.14 0.59
C GLN A 251 -17.88 27.04 0.63
N SER A 252 -17.61 25.99 1.38
CA SER A 252 -18.54 24.93 1.67
C SER A 252 -18.52 24.66 3.18
N PRO A 253 -19.69 24.47 3.82
CA PRO A 253 -19.79 24.13 5.23
C PRO A 253 -19.24 22.75 5.54
#